data_287de618877848e10c044ab49faf5bef
#
_entry.id   287de618877848e10c044ab49faf5bef
#
_cell.length_a   1.000
_cell.length_b   1.000
_cell.length_c   1.000
_cell.angle_alpha   90.00
_cell.angle_beta   90.00
_cell.angle_gamma   90.00
#
_symmetry.space_group_name_H-M   'P 1'
#
loop_
_entity.id
_entity.type
_entity.pdbx_description
1 polymer ?
#
loop_
_entity_poly.entity_id
_entity_poly.type
_entity_poly.pdbx_seq_one_letter_code
_entity_poly.pdbx_strand_id
1 'polypeptide(L)'
;MECKNVVSRVRQLESERAAVQQQWQVIERFVMPYRGQFFRDESSENSVNWRKREILDSTAVHAAQSLAASLHGSLTSPAIKWFELKFRDENTSGGEADEWLAECDKIVWEALQDSNFNLEANETYLDLVGYGSSVIFEEAVSEVQWKGVSFGSV
;
A
#
# COMPACT_ATOMS: atom_id res chain seq x y z
N MET A 1 -16.70 -9.01 23.40
CA MET A 1 -16.74 -7.59 22.95
C MET A 1 -18.15 -7.37 22.39
N GLU A 2 -18.91 -6.47 22.96
CA GLU A 2 -20.30 -6.28 22.52
C GLU A 2 -20.33 -5.59 21.15
N CYS A 3 -21.10 -6.14 20.20
CA CYS A 3 -21.24 -5.57 18.83
C CYS A 3 -21.61 -4.07 18.83
N LYS A 4 -22.34 -3.62 19.85
CA LYS A 4 -22.71 -2.20 20.02
C LYS A 4 -21.49 -1.28 20.16
N ASN A 5 -20.43 -1.72 20.85
CA ASN A 5 -19.21 -0.93 21.03
C ASN A 5 -18.43 -0.80 19.70
N VAL A 6 -18.43 -1.86 18.88
CA VAL A 6 -17.79 -1.84 17.57
C VAL A 6 -18.51 -0.86 16.64
N VAL A 7 -19.85 -0.95 16.56
CA VAL A 7 -20.66 -0.05 15.72
C VAL A 7 -20.51 1.42 16.15
N SER A 8 -20.52 1.68 17.47
CA SER A 8 -20.30 3.02 18.00
C SER A 8 -18.93 3.58 17.62
N ARG A 9 -17.88 2.74 17.70
CA ARG A 9 -16.52 3.14 17.32
C ARG A 9 -16.40 3.42 15.83
N VAL A 10 -17.01 2.60 14.98
CA VAL A 10 -17.03 2.83 13.51
C VAL A 10 -17.69 4.17 13.19
N ARG A 11 -18.87 4.47 13.76
CA ARG A 11 -19.55 5.76 13.54
C ARG A 11 -18.73 6.97 14.00
N GLN A 12 -18.01 6.83 15.12
CA GLN A 12 -17.10 7.87 15.59
C GLN A 12 -15.98 8.11 14.58
N LEU A 13 -15.33 7.05 14.08
CA LEU A 13 -14.26 7.14 13.08
C LEU A 13 -14.76 7.72 11.75
N GLU A 14 -15.98 7.37 11.33
CA GLU A 14 -16.61 7.96 10.14
C GLU A 14 -16.84 9.48 10.32
N SER A 15 -17.28 9.91 11.48
CA SER A 15 -17.44 11.34 11.82
C SER A 15 -16.09 12.08 11.81
N GLU A 16 -15.05 11.49 12.37
CA GLU A 16 -13.70 12.06 12.38
C GLU A 16 -13.13 12.16 10.94
N ARG A 17 -13.38 11.14 10.10
CA ARG A 17 -12.98 11.13 8.70
C ARG A 17 -13.66 12.20 7.86
N ALA A 18 -14.91 12.57 8.18
CA ALA A 18 -15.67 13.56 7.41
C ALA A 18 -14.94 14.91 7.26
N ALA A 19 -14.13 15.29 8.24
CA ALA A 19 -13.33 16.51 8.18
C ALA A 19 -12.25 16.48 7.09
N VAL A 20 -11.69 15.31 6.79
CA VAL A 20 -10.61 15.11 5.82
C VAL A 20 -11.17 14.73 4.44
N GLN A 21 -12.38 14.23 4.38
CA GLN A 21 -13.00 13.70 3.17
C GLN A 21 -13.06 14.72 2.02
N GLN A 22 -13.31 15.98 2.31
CA GLN A 22 -13.32 17.04 1.29
C GLN A 22 -11.93 17.24 0.66
N GLN A 23 -10.87 17.15 1.46
CA GLN A 23 -9.51 17.26 0.96
C GLN A 23 -9.16 16.05 0.08
N TRP A 24 -9.53 14.85 0.49
CA TRP A 24 -9.32 13.64 -0.29
C TRP A 24 -10.05 13.67 -1.64
N GLN A 25 -11.26 14.23 -1.70
CA GLN A 25 -11.97 14.42 -2.97
C GLN A 25 -11.23 15.35 -3.93
N VAL A 26 -10.59 16.40 -3.41
CA VAL A 26 -9.78 17.32 -4.23
C VAL A 26 -8.53 16.59 -4.75
N ILE A 27 -7.87 15.81 -3.89
CA ILE A 27 -6.68 15.01 -4.26
C ILE A 27 -7.05 13.96 -5.32
N GLU A 28 -8.13 13.21 -5.12
CA GLU A 28 -8.64 12.23 -6.09
C GLU A 28 -8.93 12.90 -7.45
N ARG A 29 -9.48 14.11 -7.42
CA ARG A 29 -9.87 14.83 -8.64
C ARG A 29 -8.68 15.34 -9.44
N PHE A 30 -7.66 15.90 -8.78
CA PHE A 30 -6.58 16.65 -9.45
C PHE A 30 -5.21 15.98 -9.39
N VAL A 31 -4.95 15.15 -8.38
CA VAL A 31 -3.63 14.54 -8.17
C VAL A 31 -3.64 13.07 -8.56
N MET A 32 -4.73 12.34 -8.26
CA MET A 32 -4.84 10.89 -8.48
C MET A 32 -6.08 10.50 -9.30
N PRO A 33 -6.30 11.09 -10.49
CA PRO A 33 -7.54 10.91 -11.27
C PRO A 33 -7.71 9.48 -11.83
N TYR A 34 -6.65 8.69 -11.84
CA TYR A 34 -6.62 7.33 -12.37
C TYR A 34 -6.79 6.27 -11.28
N ARG A 35 -6.66 6.64 -10.03
CA ARG A 35 -6.89 5.76 -8.90
C ARG A 35 -8.38 5.54 -8.72
N GLY A 36 -8.78 4.30 -8.41
CA GLY A 36 -10.20 3.93 -8.31
C GLY A 36 -10.98 4.78 -7.32
N GLN A 37 -12.27 4.85 -7.55
CA GLN A 37 -13.19 5.67 -6.77
C GLN A 37 -13.26 5.22 -5.31
N PHE A 38 -12.65 5.95 -4.41
CA PHE A 38 -12.83 5.78 -2.96
C PHE A 38 -14.27 6.10 -2.52
N PHE A 39 -14.92 7.02 -3.23
CA PHE A 39 -16.29 7.45 -2.96
C PHE A 39 -17.12 7.25 -4.21
N ARG A 40 -17.58 6.02 -4.44
CA ARG A 40 -18.50 5.73 -5.54
C ARG A 40 -19.88 6.30 -5.22
N ASP A 41 -20.24 7.38 -5.87
CA ASP A 41 -21.63 7.62 -6.18
C ASP A 41 -22.01 6.71 -7.36
N GLU A 42 -22.81 5.70 -7.13
CA GLU A 42 -23.17 4.65 -8.10
C GLU A 42 -23.92 5.19 -9.34
N SER A 43 -24.18 6.49 -9.42
CA SER A 43 -25.05 7.10 -10.41
C SER A 43 -24.39 7.56 -11.70
N SER A 44 -23.09 7.35 -11.93
CA SER A 44 -22.46 7.96 -13.11
C SER A 44 -21.36 7.12 -13.74
N GLU A 45 -21.74 6.25 -14.69
CA GLU A 45 -20.81 5.64 -15.66
C GLU A 45 -20.01 6.68 -16.48
N ASN A 46 -20.48 7.93 -16.52
CA ASN A 46 -19.80 9.05 -17.19
C ASN A 46 -18.82 9.83 -16.33
N SER A 47 -18.65 9.47 -15.05
CA SER A 47 -17.84 10.25 -14.10
C SER A 47 -16.33 10.28 -14.41
N VAL A 48 -15.80 9.23 -15.02
CA VAL A 48 -14.37 9.15 -15.36
C VAL A 48 -13.98 10.09 -16.48
N ASN A 49 -14.87 10.32 -17.45
CA ASN A 49 -14.54 11.14 -18.63
C ASN A 49 -14.55 12.65 -18.35
N TRP A 50 -15.42 13.13 -17.45
CA TRP A 50 -15.44 14.56 -17.13
C TRP A 50 -14.26 14.95 -16.21
N ARG A 51 -13.82 14.09 -15.31
CA ARG A 51 -12.65 14.32 -14.45
C ARG A 51 -11.38 14.56 -15.26
N LYS A 52 -11.16 13.76 -16.30
CA LYS A 52 -10.01 13.93 -17.22
C LYS A 52 -10.06 15.25 -17.99
N ARG A 53 -11.26 15.83 -18.21
CA ARG A 53 -11.41 17.11 -18.91
C ARG A 53 -11.12 18.34 -18.04
N GLU A 54 -11.16 18.19 -16.72
CA GLU A 54 -10.89 19.29 -15.79
C GLU A 54 -9.42 19.45 -15.44
N ILE A 55 -8.60 18.44 -15.73
CA ILE A 55 -7.16 18.51 -15.52
C ILE A 55 -6.56 19.27 -16.69
N LEU A 56 -6.29 20.55 -16.45
CA LEU A 56 -5.63 21.42 -17.43
C LEU A 56 -4.11 21.24 -17.43
N ASP A 57 -3.53 20.81 -16.32
CA ASP A 57 -2.11 20.60 -16.12
C ASP A 57 -1.86 19.29 -15.37
N SER A 58 -0.95 18.46 -15.88
CA SER A 58 -0.58 17.18 -15.32
C SER A 58 0.56 17.25 -14.29
N THR A 59 1.05 18.43 -13.94
CA THR A 59 2.20 18.62 -13.04
C THR A 59 1.99 17.94 -11.70
N ALA A 60 0.81 18.09 -11.09
CA ALA A 60 0.50 17.47 -9.79
C ALA A 60 0.51 15.94 -9.86
N VAL A 61 -0.04 15.36 -10.94
CA VAL A 61 -0.06 13.91 -11.18
C VAL A 61 1.37 13.36 -11.31
N HIS A 62 2.19 14.01 -12.14
CA HIS A 62 3.59 13.62 -12.33
C HIS A 62 4.43 13.79 -11.06
N ALA A 63 4.21 14.87 -10.30
CA ALA A 63 4.91 15.09 -9.04
C ALA A 63 4.59 13.98 -8.02
N ALA A 64 3.34 13.59 -7.87
CA ALA A 64 2.93 12.51 -6.99
C ALA A 64 3.55 11.17 -7.41
N GLN A 65 3.50 10.84 -8.70
CA GLN A 65 4.11 9.61 -9.24
C GLN A 65 5.62 9.59 -9.05
N SER A 66 6.31 10.71 -9.31
CA SER A 66 7.76 10.83 -9.13
C SER A 66 8.16 10.67 -7.67
N LEU A 67 7.39 11.26 -6.74
CA LEU A 67 7.64 11.12 -5.32
C LEU A 67 7.41 9.69 -4.84
N ALA A 68 6.30 9.04 -5.24
CA ALA A 68 6.03 7.66 -4.91
C ALA A 68 7.11 6.70 -5.43
N ALA A 69 7.54 6.87 -6.68
CA ALA A 69 8.63 6.09 -7.26
C ALA A 69 9.97 6.32 -6.55
N SER A 70 10.25 7.55 -6.12
CA SER A 70 11.44 7.88 -5.34
C SER A 70 11.43 7.24 -3.96
N LEU A 71 10.28 7.23 -3.28
CA LEU A 71 10.09 6.54 -2.00
C LEU A 71 10.27 5.04 -2.16
N HIS A 72 9.64 4.43 -3.16
CA HIS A 72 9.80 3.01 -3.47
C HIS A 72 11.27 2.65 -3.73
N GLY A 73 11.95 3.40 -4.60
CA GLY A 73 13.37 3.17 -4.91
C GLY A 73 14.32 3.37 -3.73
N SER A 74 13.95 4.21 -2.77
CA SER A 74 14.79 4.52 -1.60
C SER A 74 14.54 3.60 -0.39
N LEU A 75 13.30 3.21 -0.15
CA LEU A 75 12.90 2.47 1.06
C LEU A 75 12.75 0.97 0.81
N THR A 76 12.18 0.59 -0.32
CA THR A 76 11.89 -0.82 -0.67
C THR A 76 12.34 -1.13 -2.08
N SER A 77 13.61 -0.80 -2.38
CA SER A 77 14.18 -1.01 -3.71
C SER A 77 14.06 -2.47 -4.15
N PRO A 78 13.53 -2.75 -5.35
CA PRO A 78 13.50 -4.11 -5.88
C PRO A 78 14.89 -4.67 -6.23
N ALA A 79 15.91 -3.80 -6.35
CA ALA A 79 17.24 -4.20 -6.74
C ALA A 79 18.17 -4.57 -5.56
N ILE A 80 17.85 -4.11 -4.35
CA ILE A 80 18.71 -4.26 -3.18
C ILE A 80 17.85 -4.73 -1.99
N LYS A 81 18.31 -5.77 -1.31
CA LYS A 81 17.66 -6.23 -0.07
C LYS A 81 17.71 -5.10 0.97
N TRP A 82 16.54 -4.65 1.39
CA TRP A 82 16.36 -3.49 2.27
C TRP A 82 16.04 -3.87 3.73
N PHE A 83 15.97 -5.15 4.04
CA PHE A 83 15.73 -5.67 5.40
C PHE A 83 16.74 -6.74 5.78
N GLU A 84 16.87 -7.00 7.07
CA GLU A 84 17.67 -8.06 7.65
C GLU A 84 16.93 -8.62 8.88
N LEU A 85 16.79 -9.95 8.95
CA LEU A 85 16.22 -10.61 10.11
C LEU A 85 17.25 -10.72 11.22
N LYS A 86 16.86 -10.40 12.45
CA LYS A 86 17.72 -10.53 13.64
C LYS A 86 16.94 -11.15 14.78
N PHE A 87 17.63 -11.92 15.61
CA PHE A 87 17.04 -12.37 16.86
C PHE A 87 16.79 -11.17 17.77
N ARG A 88 15.68 -11.21 18.48
CA ARG A 88 15.33 -10.18 19.47
C ARG A 88 16.27 -10.18 20.66
N ASP A 89 16.81 -11.36 21.00
CA ASP A 89 17.69 -11.58 22.14
C ASP A 89 19.13 -11.78 21.63
N GLU A 90 20.03 -10.85 21.97
CA GLU A 90 21.44 -10.88 21.57
C GLU A 90 22.18 -12.13 22.07
N ASN A 91 21.70 -12.76 23.16
CA ASN A 91 22.28 -14.00 23.68
C ASN A 91 22.03 -15.23 22.80
N THR A 92 21.06 -15.13 21.86
CA THR A 92 20.74 -16.22 20.91
C THR A 92 21.56 -16.10 19.62
N SER A 93 22.23 -14.95 19.44
CA SER A 93 23.08 -14.65 18.29
C SER A 93 24.38 -15.44 18.38
N GLY A 94 24.72 -16.18 17.32
CA GLY A 94 25.98 -16.89 17.19
C GLY A 94 25.95 -18.12 16.29
N GLY A 95 26.97 -18.29 15.45
CA GLY A 95 27.24 -19.48 14.67
C GLY A 95 26.07 -19.97 13.81
N GLU A 96 25.58 -21.18 14.06
CA GLU A 96 24.53 -21.84 13.30
C GLU A 96 23.20 -21.06 13.29
N ALA A 97 22.90 -20.29 14.33
CA ALA A 97 21.67 -19.51 14.44
C ALA A 97 21.68 -18.32 13.46
N ASP A 98 22.82 -17.67 13.30
CA ASP A 98 22.97 -16.55 12.37
C ASP A 98 22.98 -17.04 10.92
N GLU A 99 23.59 -18.21 10.65
CA GLU A 99 23.51 -18.84 9.33
C GLU A 99 22.09 -19.22 8.94
N TRP A 100 21.32 -19.78 9.88
CA TRP A 100 19.91 -20.08 9.66
C TRP A 100 19.07 -18.83 9.36
N LEU A 101 19.31 -17.74 10.10
CA LEU A 101 18.63 -16.47 9.83
C LEU A 101 18.98 -15.90 8.46
N ALA A 102 20.25 -16.00 8.05
CA ALA A 102 20.67 -15.54 6.73
C ALA A 102 19.99 -16.35 5.60
N GLU A 103 19.75 -17.64 5.82
CA GLU A 103 18.99 -18.46 4.88
C GLU A 103 17.51 -18.08 4.85
N CYS A 104 16.89 -17.86 6.01
CA CYS A 104 15.53 -17.33 6.11
C CYS A 104 15.37 -15.99 5.39
N ASP A 105 16.31 -15.08 5.58
CA ASP A 105 16.39 -13.78 4.91
C ASP A 105 16.36 -13.92 3.39
N LYS A 106 17.12 -14.86 2.86
CA LYS A 106 17.17 -15.13 1.43
C LYS A 106 15.84 -15.66 0.91
N ILE A 107 15.24 -16.63 1.62
CA ILE A 107 13.94 -17.21 1.26
C ILE A 107 12.85 -16.14 1.25
N VAL A 108 12.80 -15.29 2.28
CA VAL A 108 11.81 -14.19 2.36
C VAL A 108 12.02 -13.19 1.22
N TRP A 109 13.27 -12.83 0.92
CA TRP A 109 13.58 -11.95 -0.18
C TRP A 109 13.15 -12.52 -1.53
N GLU A 110 13.46 -13.78 -1.81
CA GLU A 110 13.04 -14.48 -3.03
C GLU A 110 11.51 -14.52 -3.14
N ALA A 111 10.80 -14.84 -2.05
CA ALA A 111 9.35 -14.86 -2.02
C ALA A 111 8.73 -13.47 -2.32
N LEU A 112 9.30 -12.38 -1.80
CA LEU A 112 8.87 -11.02 -2.10
C LEU A 112 9.11 -10.65 -3.57
N GLN A 113 10.25 -11.07 -4.15
CA GLN A 113 10.55 -10.81 -5.56
C GLN A 113 9.66 -11.59 -6.52
N ASP A 114 9.29 -12.82 -6.17
CA ASP A 114 8.41 -13.68 -6.97
C ASP A 114 6.93 -13.27 -6.86
N SER A 115 6.59 -12.48 -5.85
CA SER A 115 5.24 -11.98 -5.62
C SER A 115 4.97 -10.67 -6.37
N ASN A 116 3.74 -10.15 -6.25
CA ASN A 116 3.35 -8.82 -6.72
C ASN A 116 3.72 -7.69 -5.75
N PHE A 117 4.56 -7.95 -4.72
CA PHE A 117 4.90 -6.99 -3.68
C PHE A 117 5.38 -5.65 -4.23
N ASN A 118 6.28 -5.65 -5.21
CA ASN A 118 6.85 -4.43 -5.77
C ASN A 118 5.79 -3.54 -6.44
N LEU A 119 4.78 -4.14 -7.08
CA LEU A 119 3.67 -3.42 -7.68
C LEU A 119 2.80 -2.77 -6.60
N GLU A 120 2.35 -3.56 -5.62
CA GLU A 120 1.49 -3.10 -4.53
C GLU A 120 2.20 -2.09 -3.61
N ALA A 121 3.51 -2.25 -3.39
CA ALA A 121 4.31 -1.28 -2.65
C ALA A 121 4.35 0.07 -3.35
N ASN A 122 4.53 0.12 -4.67
CA ASN A 122 4.50 1.37 -5.42
C ASN A 122 3.12 2.06 -5.34
N GLU A 123 2.04 1.29 -5.42
CA GLU A 123 0.68 1.79 -5.25
C GLU A 123 0.43 2.28 -3.82
N THR A 124 0.93 1.55 -2.82
CA THR A 124 0.89 1.95 -1.41
C THR A 124 1.61 3.29 -1.18
N TYR A 125 2.78 3.49 -1.78
CA TYR A 125 3.49 4.78 -1.70
C TYR A 125 2.73 5.89 -2.41
N LEU A 126 2.07 5.61 -3.51
CA LEU A 126 1.26 6.59 -4.21
C LEU A 126 0.08 7.05 -3.34
N ASP A 127 -0.61 6.13 -2.67
CA ASP A 127 -1.68 6.45 -1.72
C ASP A 127 -1.16 7.23 -0.52
N LEU A 128 -0.01 6.84 0.01
CA LEU A 128 0.63 7.54 1.12
C LEU A 128 0.97 8.99 0.76
N VAL A 129 1.47 9.22 -0.45
CA VAL A 129 1.76 10.57 -0.98
C VAL A 129 0.49 11.39 -1.17
N GLY A 130 -0.58 10.79 -1.68
CA GLY A 130 -1.84 11.48 -1.94
C GLY A 130 -2.67 11.68 -0.67
N TYR A 131 -3.01 10.60 0.01
CA TYR A 131 -3.98 10.61 1.11
C TYR A 131 -3.34 10.65 2.50
N GLY A 132 -2.02 10.46 2.62
CA GLY A 132 -1.29 10.41 3.88
C GLY A 132 -1.47 9.10 4.66
N SER A 133 -2.21 8.14 4.11
CA SER A 133 -2.42 6.81 4.69
C SER A 133 -2.64 5.79 3.59
N SER A 134 -2.18 4.57 3.83
CA SER A 134 -2.37 3.45 2.94
C SER A 134 -2.45 2.15 3.72
N VAL A 135 -3.05 1.13 3.13
CA VAL A 135 -3.15 -0.21 3.70
C VAL A 135 -2.68 -1.22 2.66
N ILE A 136 -1.69 -2.01 3.05
CA ILE A 136 -1.27 -3.19 2.31
C ILE A 136 -1.63 -4.44 3.13
N PHE A 137 -2.13 -5.46 2.50
CA PHE A 137 -2.43 -6.74 3.14
C PHE A 137 -1.77 -7.88 2.37
N GLU A 138 -1.42 -8.92 3.10
CA GLU A 138 -0.85 -10.15 2.58
C GLU A 138 -1.93 -11.23 2.52
N GLU A 139 -2.02 -11.93 1.41
CA GLU A 139 -2.89 -13.08 1.22
C GLU A 139 -2.07 -14.30 0.80
N ALA A 140 -2.16 -15.37 1.58
CA ALA A 140 -1.53 -16.63 1.24
C ALA A 140 -2.38 -17.34 0.17
N VAL A 141 -1.89 -17.41 -1.05
CA VAL A 141 -2.55 -18.14 -2.14
C VAL A 141 -2.14 -19.60 -2.06
N SER A 142 -3.03 -20.46 -1.56
CA SER A 142 -2.87 -21.91 -1.55
C SER A 142 -3.64 -22.55 -2.68
N GLU A 143 -3.27 -22.32 -3.92
CA GLU A 143 -3.69 -23.18 -5.02
C GLU A 143 -2.76 -24.40 -5.13
N VAL A 144 -3.32 -25.53 -5.53
CA VAL A 144 -2.69 -26.86 -5.52
C VAL A 144 -1.38 -26.96 -6.32
N GLN A 145 -1.03 -25.95 -7.11
CA GLN A 145 0.18 -25.91 -7.95
C GLN A 145 1.09 -24.71 -7.69
N TRP A 146 0.65 -23.66 -6.98
CA TRP A 146 1.46 -22.48 -6.69
C TRP A 146 1.37 -22.14 -5.20
N LYS A 147 2.46 -22.36 -4.48
CA LYS A 147 2.63 -21.78 -3.15
C LYS A 147 3.26 -20.40 -3.36
N GLY A 148 2.44 -19.37 -3.32
CA GLY A 148 2.87 -18.00 -3.47
C GLY A 148 2.24 -17.11 -2.41
N VAL A 149 2.86 -15.97 -2.19
CA VAL A 149 2.32 -14.87 -1.41
C VAL A 149 1.81 -13.83 -2.39
N SER A 150 0.61 -13.33 -2.19
CA SER A 150 0.03 -12.23 -2.94
C SER A 150 -0.25 -11.07 -2.00
N PHE A 151 -0.07 -9.86 -2.49
CA PHE A 151 -0.36 -8.64 -1.76
C PHE A 151 -1.49 -7.89 -2.45
N GLY A 152 -2.24 -7.12 -1.69
CA GLY A 152 -3.25 -6.20 -2.19
C GLY A 152 -3.19 -4.89 -1.43
N SER A 153 -3.55 -3.80 -2.09
CA SER A 153 -3.71 -2.47 -1.51
C SER A 153 -5.17 -2.04 -1.56
N VAL A 154 -5.62 -1.26 -0.57
CA VAL A 154 -7.00 -0.74 -0.45
C VAL A 154 -6.98 0.77 -0.42
#